data_715852bf8dc7764df225025b5a2b9118
#
_entry.id   715852bf8dc7764df225025b5a2b9118
#
_cell.length_a   1.000
_cell.length_b   1.000
_cell.length_c   1.000
_cell.angle_alpha   90.00
_cell.angle_beta   90.00
_cell.angle_gamma   90.00
#
_symmetry.space_group_name_H-M   'P 1'
#
loop_
_entity.id
_entity.type
_entity.pdbx_description
1 polymer ?
#
loop_
_entity_poly.entity_id
_entity_poly.type
_entity_poly.pdbx_seq_one_letter_code
_entity_poly.pdbx_strand_id
1 'polypeptide(L)'
;MSRSPSLSRARDAVALLSLLVVAACTTTPPGSGALVAGQEASIEGEVLSVDTAPWTYDGNAVVTVATATSGAVKVQLPARWNLCKAQPHAGVQELKPRDRVRVVGTAGEGNTLVVCAQPQHLLHKVD
;
A
#
# COMPACT_ATOMS: atom_id res chain seq x y z
N MET A 1 -31.37 33.22 -64.81
CA MET A 1 -31.10 32.85 -64.59
C MET A 1 -30.67 32.28 -63.58
N SER A 2 -30.42 32.14 -63.15
CA SER A 2 -30.00 31.57 -62.40
C SER A 2 -29.61 31.15 -61.39
N ARG A 3 -29.44 30.86 -60.84
CA ARG A 3 -29.10 30.36 -60.03
C ARG A 3 -28.63 29.93 -59.07
N SER A 4 -28.47 29.74 -58.52
CA SER A 4 -27.98 29.34 -57.69
C SER A 4 -27.58 28.67 -56.85
N PRO A 5 -27.39 28.37 -56.58
CA PRO A 5 -26.97 27.66 -55.90
C PRO A 5 -26.59 27.42 -54.84
N SER A 6 -26.41 27.35 -54.34
CA SER A 6 -25.97 27.12 -53.41
C SER A 6 -25.69 26.43 -52.56
N LEU A 7 -25.60 26.22 -52.38
CA LEU A 7 -25.31 25.55 -51.68
C LEU A 7 -24.93 25.33 -50.66
N SER A 8 -24.86 25.31 -50.35
CA SER A 8 -24.50 25.09 -49.52
C SER A 8 -24.32 24.36 -48.68
N ARG A 9 -24.18 24.00 -48.47
CA ARG A 9 -23.98 23.31 -47.90
C ARG A 9 -23.56 23.18 -46.90
N ALA A 10 -23.53 23.18 -46.47
CA ALA A 10 -23.20 23.11 -45.59
C ALA A 10 -22.79 22.32 -44.87
N ARG A 11 -22.56 21.97 -44.60
CA ARG A 11 -22.18 21.34 -44.13
C ARG A 11 -21.89 21.02 -43.16
N ASP A 12 -21.99 20.97 -42.70
CA ASP A 12 -21.90 20.56 -42.01
C ASP A 12 -21.19 20.00 -41.30
N ALA A 13 -20.77 19.96 -41.19
CA ALA A 13 -19.91 19.61 -40.65
C ALA A 13 -20.01 19.10 -39.46
N VAL A 14 -20.13 18.58 -39.10
CA VAL A 14 -20.35 18.09 -38.09
C VAL A 14 -19.46 17.59 -37.30
N ALA A 15 -19.00 17.97 -36.92
CA ALA A 15 -18.11 17.72 -36.11
C ALA A 15 -18.38 16.88 -35.10
N LEU A 16 -18.12 16.12 -35.03
CA LEU A 16 -18.39 15.30 -34.20
C LEU A 16 -17.49 15.13 -33.24
N LEU A 17 -17.50 15.37 -32.48
CA LEU A 17 -16.81 15.33 -31.51
C LEU A 17 -16.85 14.30 -30.72
N SER A 18 -16.39 13.57 -30.86
CA SER A 18 -16.32 12.52 -30.15
C SER A 18 -15.54 12.67 -29.02
N LEU A 19 -16.01 12.63 -28.07
CA LEU A 19 -15.46 12.76 -27.00
C LEU A 19 -15.07 11.58 -26.45
N LEU A 20 -14.09 11.29 -26.38
CA LEU A 20 -13.61 10.27 -25.82
C LEU A 20 -13.39 10.36 -24.49
N VAL A 21 -14.04 9.86 -23.75
CA VAL A 21 -13.85 9.89 -22.47
C VAL A 21 -13.12 8.74 -22.09
N VAL A 22 -12.06 8.86 -21.79
CA VAL A 22 -11.33 7.86 -21.35
C VAL A 22 -11.49 7.74 -19.96
N ALA A 23 -12.13 6.89 -19.51
CA ALA A 23 -12.28 6.67 -18.15
C ALA A 23 -11.04 6.07 -17.66
N ALA A 24 -10.38 6.78 -16.97
CA ALA A 24 -9.22 6.29 -16.41
C ALA A 24 -9.56 5.44 -15.27
N CYS A 25 -9.42 4.26 -15.36
CA CYS A 25 -9.60 3.44 -14.26
C CYS A 25 -8.38 3.44 -13.50
N THR A 26 -8.40 4.00 -12.40
CA THR A 26 -7.28 3.89 -11.59
C THR A 26 -7.44 2.67 -10.83
N THR A 27 -6.80 1.66 -11.20
CA THR A 27 -6.78 0.53 -10.35
C THR A 27 -5.63 0.74 -9.43
N THR A 28 -5.86 0.76 -8.22
CA THR A 28 -4.80 0.80 -7.23
C THR A 28 -4.15 -0.56 -7.20
N PRO A 29 -2.87 -0.64 -7.44
CA PRO A 29 -2.19 -1.94 -7.37
C PRO A 29 -2.31 -2.52 -5.97
N PRO A 30 -2.31 -3.83 -5.86
CA PRO A 30 -2.35 -4.45 -4.54
C PRO A 30 -1.18 -3.97 -3.71
N GLY A 31 -1.43 -3.66 -2.49
CA GLY A 31 -0.36 -3.22 -1.62
C GLY A 31 -0.09 -1.75 -1.63
N SER A 32 -0.76 -0.96 -2.46
CA SER A 32 -0.57 0.47 -2.43
C SER A 32 -1.86 1.13 -2.01
N GLY A 33 -1.76 2.25 -1.37
CA GLY A 33 -2.91 2.99 -0.90
C GLY A 33 -3.17 2.75 0.56
N ALA A 34 -4.33 3.14 1.02
CA ALA A 34 -4.67 3.05 2.44
C ALA A 34 -4.86 1.60 2.85
N LEU A 35 -4.44 1.28 4.04
CA LEU A 35 -4.64 -0.05 4.60
C LEU A 35 -6.10 -0.21 5.02
N VAL A 36 -6.64 -1.39 4.79
CA VAL A 36 -8.02 -1.68 5.16
C VAL A 36 -8.00 -2.68 6.30
N ALA A 37 -8.53 -2.28 7.45
CA ALA A 37 -8.50 -3.11 8.63
C ALA A 37 -9.08 -4.49 8.35
N GLY A 38 -8.41 -5.50 8.80
CA GLY A 38 -8.84 -6.88 8.64
C GLY A 38 -8.34 -7.55 7.36
N GLN A 39 -7.73 -6.81 6.46
CA GLN A 39 -7.26 -7.38 5.21
C GLN A 39 -5.75 -7.49 5.20
N GLU A 40 -5.28 -8.47 4.45
CA GLU A 40 -3.84 -8.62 4.30
C GLU A 40 -3.30 -7.50 3.42
N ALA A 41 -2.13 -7.02 3.75
CA ALA A 41 -1.48 -5.96 2.99
C ALA A 41 0.01 -6.18 2.95
N SER A 42 0.62 -5.65 1.93
CA SER A 42 2.06 -5.71 1.75
C SER A 42 2.56 -4.30 1.56
N ILE A 43 3.57 -3.92 2.31
CA ILE A 43 4.15 -2.58 2.20
C ILE A 43 5.66 -2.68 2.06
N GLU A 44 6.24 -1.62 1.54
CA GLU A 44 7.67 -1.46 1.50
C GLU A 44 7.98 -0.04 1.87
N GLY A 45 9.02 0.16 2.59
CA GLY A 45 9.39 1.51 2.98
C GLY A 45 10.63 1.54 3.85
N GLU A 46 10.87 2.71 4.42
CA GLU A 46 12.04 2.93 5.26
C GLU A 46 11.65 2.89 6.71
N VAL A 47 12.49 2.26 7.51
CA VAL A 47 12.27 2.21 8.95
C VAL A 47 12.50 3.60 9.53
N LEU A 48 11.56 4.07 10.30
CA LEU A 48 11.68 5.32 11.02
C LEU A 48 12.12 5.05 12.46
N SER A 49 11.60 4.01 13.07
CA SER A 49 11.94 3.68 14.44
C SER A 49 11.66 2.22 14.73
N VAL A 50 12.32 1.69 15.71
CA VAL A 50 12.13 0.31 16.16
C VAL A 50 12.01 0.33 17.67
N ASP A 51 10.94 -0.23 18.19
CA ASP A 51 10.73 -0.30 19.62
C ASP A 51 10.41 -1.74 20.00
N THR A 52 11.38 -2.43 20.55
CA THR A 52 11.20 -3.80 21.00
C THR A 52 11.02 -3.88 22.51
N ALA A 53 10.98 -2.75 23.21
CA ALA A 53 10.82 -2.75 24.66
C ALA A 53 9.57 -3.50 25.11
N PRO A 54 8.44 -3.41 24.40
CA PRO A 54 7.25 -4.14 24.83
C PRO A 54 7.43 -5.65 24.89
N TRP A 55 8.39 -6.21 24.20
CA TRP A 55 8.63 -7.65 24.24
C TRP A 55 9.00 -8.12 25.64
N THR A 56 9.51 -7.23 26.49
CA THR A 56 9.91 -7.64 27.84
C THR A 56 8.69 -7.90 28.73
N TYR A 57 7.49 -7.47 28.31
CA TYR A 57 6.28 -7.76 29.07
C TYR A 57 5.17 -8.29 28.17
N ASP A 58 5.55 -9.08 27.16
CA ASP A 58 4.62 -9.72 26.27
C ASP A 58 3.80 -8.79 25.38
N GLY A 59 4.24 -7.56 25.22
CA GLY A 59 3.58 -6.63 24.30
C GLY A 59 4.17 -6.73 22.91
N ASN A 60 3.53 -6.11 21.96
CA ASN A 60 4.01 -6.12 20.59
C ASN A 60 5.12 -5.11 20.39
N ALA A 61 6.19 -5.52 19.75
CA ALA A 61 7.18 -4.56 19.28
C ALA A 61 6.56 -3.77 18.14
N VAL A 62 7.03 -2.56 17.93
CA VAL A 62 6.52 -1.70 16.88
C VAL A 62 7.67 -1.19 16.03
N VAL A 63 7.59 -1.48 14.75
CA VAL A 63 8.52 -0.92 13.78
C VAL A 63 7.72 0.07 12.94
N THR A 64 8.07 1.33 13.00
CA THR A 64 7.37 2.34 12.22
C THR A 64 8.06 2.48 10.87
N VAL A 65 7.30 2.33 9.81
CA VAL A 65 7.83 2.30 8.45
C VAL A 65 7.17 3.40 7.64
N ALA A 66 7.99 4.22 7.01
CA ALA A 66 7.48 5.27 6.13
C ALA A 66 7.27 4.68 4.74
N THR A 67 6.04 4.72 4.27
CA THR A 67 5.71 4.19 2.96
C THR A 67 5.32 5.33 2.03
N ALA A 68 5.44 5.10 0.74
CA ALA A 68 5.10 6.12 -0.25
C ALA A 68 3.59 6.29 -0.40
N THR A 69 2.83 5.24 -0.15
CA THR A 69 1.41 5.28 -0.44
C THR A 69 0.51 5.25 0.77
N SER A 70 1.01 4.73 1.90
CA SER A 70 0.19 4.60 3.10
C SER A 70 0.69 5.45 4.25
N GLY A 71 1.70 6.29 4.02
CA GLY A 71 2.27 7.10 5.09
C GLY A 71 3.03 6.25 6.07
N ALA A 72 3.07 6.69 7.32
CA ALA A 72 3.78 5.96 8.36
C ALA A 72 2.90 4.83 8.87
N VAL A 73 3.38 3.62 8.75
CA VAL A 73 2.66 2.43 9.17
C VAL A 73 3.35 1.85 10.38
N LYS A 74 2.58 1.52 11.40
CA LYS A 74 3.12 0.89 12.60
C LYS A 74 3.01 -0.60 12.45
N VAL A 75 4.12 -1.26 12.25
CA VAL A 75 4.18 -2.71 12.09
C VAL A 75 4.32 -3.32 13.46
N GLN A 76 3.38 -4.18 13.82
CA GLN A 76 3.36 -4.81 15.13
C GLN A 76 3.83 -6.24 15.04
N LEU A 77 4.73 -6.60 15.93
CA LEU A 77 5.36 -7.91 15.94
C LEU A 77 5.17 -8.50 17.34
N PRO A 78 4.30 -9.51 17.48
CA PRO A 78 4.04 -10.08 18.80
C PRO A 78 5.27 -10.68 19.45
N ALA A 79 5.36 -10.56 20.76
CA ALA A 79 6.45 -11.16 21.50
C ALA A 79 6.37 -12.68 21.44
N ARG A 80 5.16 -13.20 21.41
CA ARG A 80 4.99 -14.66 21.37
C ARG A 80 4.80 -15.11 19.95
N TRP A 81 5.82 -14.92 19.15
CA TRP A 81 5.75 -15.29 17.75
C TRP A 81 5.44 -16.78 17.55
N ASN A 82 5.73 -17.59 18.56
CA ASN A 82 5.43 -19.01 18.45
C ASN A 82 3.93 -19.31 18.39
N LEU A 83 3.09 -18.33 18.72
CA LEU A 83 1.65 -18.46 18.56
C LEU A 83 1.21 -17.96 17.19
N CYS A 84 2.12 -17.42 16.41
CA CYS A 84 1.82 -16.93 15.07
C CYS A 84 2.12 -18.00 14.04
N LYS A 85 1.46 -17.91 12.90
CA LYS A 85 1.78 -18.79 11.78
C LYS A 85 2.93 -18.21 10.96
N ALA A 86 3.25 -16.95 11.17
CA ALA A 86 4.36 -16.31 10.47
C ALA A 86 5.70 -16.84 10.97
N GLN A 87 6.70 -16.69 10.14
CA GLN A 87 8.05 -17.07 10.52
C GLN A 87 8.59 -16.14 11.60
N PRO A 88 9.56 -16.60 12.39
CA PRO A 88 10.16 -15.74 13.40
C PRO A 88 10.74 -14.48 12.80
N HIS A 89 10.72 -13.43 13.58
CA HIS A 89 11.19 -12.12 13.10
C HIS A 89 12.68 -11.97 13.39
N ALA A 90 13.48 -12.66 12.62
CA ALA A 90 14.92 -12.58 12.83
C ALA A 90 15.42 -11.21 12.39
N GLY A 91 16.31 -10.64 13.17
CA GLY A 91 16.97 -9.41 12.79
C GLY A 91 16.21 -8.14 13.06
N VAL A 92 15.06 -8.21 13.71
CA VAL A 92 14.29 -7.01 13.98
C VAL A 92 15.06 -6.04 14.87
N GLN A 93 15.75 -6.56 15.87
CA GLN A 93 16.48 -5.69 16.79
C GLN A 93 17.69 -5.04 16.14
N GLU A 94 18.07 -5.50 14.97
CA GLU A 94 19.21 -4.93 14.25
C GLU A 94 18.78 -3.91 13.22
N LEU A 95 17.49 -3.71 13.04
CA LEU A 95 17.00 -2.71 12.11
C LEU A 95 17.33 -1.31 12.60
N LYS A 96 17.66 -0.45 11.68
CA LYS A 96 18.00 0.93 11.99
C LYS A 96 17.17 1.87 11.16
N PRO A 97 16.99 3.10 11.59
CA PRO A 97 16.33 4.10 10.75
C PRO A 97 16.99 4.15 9.38
N ARG A 98 16.15 4.26 8.38
CA ARG A 98 16.54 4.31 6.97
C ARG A 98 16.77 2.95 6.33
N ASP A 99 16.76 1.88 7.10
CA ASP A 99 16.78 0.57 6.47
C ASP A 99 15.49 0.38 5.68
N ARG A 100 15.58 -0.26 4.55
CA ARG A 100 14.38 -0.55 3.78
C ARG A 100 13.88 -1.93 4.15
N VAL A 101 12.59 -2.03 4.32
CA VAL A 101 11.97 -3.30 4.70
C VAL A 101 10.76 -3.57 3.85
N ARG A 102 10.44 -4.84 3.74
CA ARG A 102 9.21 -5.30 3.13
C ARG A 102 8.42 -6.01 4.21
N VAL A 103 7.14 -5.70 4.28
CA VAL A 103 6.30 -6.24 5.34
C VAL A 103 5.01 -6.74 4.74
N VAL A 104 4.61 -7.94 5.13
CA VAL A 104 3.31 -8.50 4.77
C VAL A 104 2.62 -8.87 6.06
N GLY A 105 1.42 -8.42 6.25
CA GLY A 105 0.67 -8.67 7.49
C GLY A 105 -0.80 -8.37 7.32
N THR A 106 -1.51 -8.39 8.43
CA THR A 106 -2.93 -8.05 8.45
C THR A 106 -3.08 -6.62 8.95
N ALA A 107 -3.77 -5.81 8.17
CA ALA A 107 -3.98 -4.43 8.55
C ALA A 107 -4.93 -4.34 9.74
N GLY A 108 -4.64 -3.44 10.64
CA GLY A 108 -5.51 -3.15 11.77
C GLY A 108 -5.94 -1.70 11.71
N GLU A 109 -6.54 -1.25 12.79
CA GLU A 109 -6.98 0.13 12.85
C GLU A 109 -5.80 1.06 13.09
N GLY A 110 -5.96 2.31 12.70
CA GLY A 110 -4.93 3.28 12.98
C GLY A 110 -3.64 3.10 12.19
N ASN A 111 -3.78 2.65 10.98
CA ASN A 111 -2.62 2.49 10.08
C ASN A 111 -1.58 1.54 10.64
N THR A 112 -2.05 0.40 11.15
CA THR A 112 -1.17 -0.62 11.70
C THR A 112 -1.18 -1.85 10.81
N LEU A 113 -0.13 -2.66 10.93
CA LEU A 113 0.00 -3.89 10.17
C LEU A 113 0.60 -4.93 11.11
N VAL A 114 -0.09 -6.03 11.33
CA VAL A 114 0.34 -7.04 12.28
C VAL A 114 0.90 -8.24 11.53
N VAL A 115 2.13 -8.61 11.86
CA VAL A 115 2.80 -9.75 11.24
C VAL A 115 2.63 -10.94 12.15
N CYS A 116 1.69 -11.82 11.85
CA CYS A 116 1.42 -12.95 12.74
C CYS A 116 0.55 -14.03 12.11
N ALA A 117 -0.62 -13.68 11.64
CA ALA A 117 -1.70 -14.63 11.41
C ALA A 117 -1.50 -15.64 10.30
N GLN A 118 -0.67 -15.39 9.34
CA GLN A 118 -0.52 -16.26 8.18
C GLN A 118 0.94 -16.62 7.92
N PRO A 119 1.18 -17.78 7.31
CA PRO A 119 2.57 -18.20 7.06
C PRO A 119 3.35 -17.26 6.14
N GLN A 120 2.65 -16.54 5.27
CA GLN A 120 3.33 -15.62 4.36
C GLN A 120 3.61 -14.25 4.98
N HIS A 121 3.12 -14.01 6.19
CA HIS A 121 3.41 -12.74 6.84
C HIS A 121 4.89 -12.67 7.18
N LEU A 122 5.48 -11.52 6.97
CA LEU A 122 6.90 -11.35 7.22
C LEU A 122 7.27 -9.89 7.37
N LEU A 123 8.41 -9.67 7.93
CA LEU A 123 9.08 -8.38 7.92
C LEU A 123 10.52 -8.69 7.67
N HIS A 124 11.09 -8.22 6.59
CA HIS A 124 12.50 -8.43 6.36
C HIS A 124 13.13 -7.23 5.67
N LYS A 125 14.41 -7.09 5.91
CA LYS A 125 15.15 -6.01 5.33
C LYS A 125 15.45 -6.32 3.87
N VAL A 126 15.31 -5.32 3.03
CA VAL A 126 15.64 -5.45 1.62
C VAL A 126 16.75 -4.47 1.29
N ASP A 127 17.54 -4.81 0.31
CA ASP A 127 18.67 -3.95 -0.08
C ASP A 127 18.35 -3.04 -1.23
#